data_91cfc48b1744ca715b459011215bad80
#
_entry.id   91cfc48b1744ca715b459011215bad80
#
_cell.length_a   1.000
_cell.length_b   1.000
_cell.length_c   1.000
_cell.angle_alpha   90.00
_cell.angle_beta   90.00
_cell.angle_gamma   90.00
#
_symmetry.space_group_name_H-M   'P 1'
#
loop_
_entity.id
_entity.type
_entity.pdbx_description
1 polymer ?
#
loop_
_entity_poly.entity_id
_entity_poly.type
_entity_poly.pdbx_seq_one_letter_code
_entity_poly.pdbx_strand_id
1 'polypeptide(L)'
;MIAPRASKTAARAASKSVRSYSTHKDILFGIEGRNKLLKGVETLAKAVAVTLGPKGRNVLIEQPFGAPKITKDGVTVAKSITLEDKFENLGARLVQDVANKANEEAGDGTTTATVLARGIFSEGVKNVAAGCNPQDLRRGVQMAVEKVVEYLKAQAKPITTTTEIAQVATISANGDRHIGDLISRAMEKVGKEGAITVKEGKTISDELEITEGMRFDRGYISPYFITDTKTQKVEFENPLILLSEKKVSLLQDILPALEAAAQQRRPLLIIAEDVDGEALAACILNKLRGQLQVCAVKAPGFGDNRKSILGDLAILTNGTVFSEELDLKLEKASPEMFGATGAVTVTKEDTFILNGAGHKESINQRCEQIRSAIGTAGVSEYEKEKLQERLAKLSGGVAVIRVGGASEVEVGEKKDRFVDA
;
A
#
# COMPACT_ATOMS: atom_id res chain seq x y z
N MET A 1 60.76 -37.91 40.46
CA MET A 1 60.11 -37.42 39.19
C MET A 1 58.61 -37.33 39.42
N ILE A 2 58.10 -36.12 39.58
CA ILE A 2 56.72 -35.83 39.94
C ILE A 2 56.01 -35.38 38.66
N ALA A 3 55.03 -36.14 38.20
CA ALA A 3 54.17 -35.75 37.10
C ALA A 3 53.05 -34.86 37.57
N PRO A 4 52.70 -33.73 36.87
CA PRO A 4 51.63 -32.86 37.30
C PRO A 4 50.26 -33.40 36.90
N ARG A 5 49.34 -33.40 37.88
CA ARG A 5 47.91 -33.68 37.68
C ARG A 5 47.27 -32.56 36.82
N ALA A 6 46.83 -32.89 35.60
CA ALA A 6 46.00 -32.03 34.80
C ALA A 6 44.61 -31.87 35.43
N SER A 7 44.17 -30.64 35.61
CA SER A 7 42.93 -30.25 36.24
C SER A 7 41.69 -30.64 35.39
N LYS A 8 40.77 -31.37 36.03
CA LYS A 8 39.43 -31.76 35.49
C LYS A 8 38.42 -30.61 35.44
N THR A 9 38.85 -29.36 35.39
CA THR A 9 37.94 -28.21 35.52
C THR A 9 37.57 -27.54 34.17
N ALA A 10 38.12 -27.98 33.04
CA ALA A 10 37.87 -27.37 31.73
C ALA A 10 36.74 -28.04 30.90
N ALA A 11 36.16 -29.15 31.39
CA ALA A 11 35.14 -29.92 30.63
C ALA A 11 33.68 -29.62 31.00
N ARG A 12 33.42 -28.65 31.88
CA ARG A 12 32.06 -28.37 32.40
C ARG A 12 31.43 -27.03 31.88
N ALA A 13 32.08 -26.33 30.96
CA ALA A 13 31.61 -25.02 30.45
C ALA A 13 31.02 -25.05 29.04
N ALA A 14 30.87 -26.21 28.40
CA ALA A 14 30.41 -26.29 27.00
C ALA A 14 29.05 -26.96 26.79
N SER A 15 28.23 -27.10 27.81
CA SER A 15 26.82 -27.51 27.65
C SER A 15 25.87 -26.39 28.00
N LYS A 16 26.05 -25.20 27.38
CA LYS A 16 24.94 -24.26 27.26
C LYS A 16 23.97 -24.84 26.25
N SER A 17 22.92 -25.45 26.79
CA SER A 17 21.78 -25.97 26.07
C SER A 17 21.38 -25.03 24.94
N VAL A 18 21.40 -25.53 23.72
CA VAL A 18 20.56 -25.06 22.66
C VAL A 18 19.13 -25.16 23.19
N ARG A 19 18.57 -24.06 23.68
CA ARG A 19 17.14 -24.00 23.97
C ARG A 19 16.45 -24.18 22.61
N SER A 20 15.99 -25.39 22.38
CA SER A 20 14.96 -25.66 21.40
C SER A 20 13.83 -24.68 21.68
N TYR A 21 13.58 -23.76 20.78
CA TYR A 21 12.39 -22.91 20.84
C TYR A 21 11.21 -23.84 20.65
N SER A 22 10.66 -24.30 21.77
CA SER A 22 9.40 -25.02 21.79
C SER A 22 8.32 -24.13 21.23
N THR A 23 7.65 -24.58 20.20
CA THR A 23 6.54 -23.86 19.50
C THR A 23 5.23 -23.99 20.30
N HIS A 24 5.28 -24.16 21.64
CA HIS A 24 4.07 -24.20 22.47
C HIS A 24 3.40 -22.81 22.49
N LYS A 25 2.08 -22.83 22.47
CA LYS A 25 1.25 -21.65 22.61
C LYS A 25 0.78 -21.51 24.04
N ASP A 26 0.91 -20.29 24.58
CA ASP A 26 0.29 -19.95 25.85
C ASP A 26 -1.21 -19.77 25.63
N ILE A 27 -2.04 -20.33 26.52
CA ILE A 27 -3.51 -20.26 26.40
C ILE A 27 -4.06 -19.68 27.70
N LEU A 28 -4.89 -18.64 27.57
CA LEU A 28 -5.67 -18.05 28.66
C LEU A 28 -7.17 -18.19 28.39
N PHE A 29 -7.90 -18.51 29.44
CA PHE A 29 -9.35 -18.73 29.37
C PHE A 29 -10.14 -17.70 30.22
N GLY A 30 -11.41 -17.58 29.91
CA GLY A 30 -12.39 -16.88 30.76
C GLY A 30 -12.17 -15.38 30.86
N ILE A 31 -12.44 -14.86 32.05
CA ILE A 31 -12.44 -13.41 32.33
C ILE A 31 -11.03 -12.83 32.31
N GLU A 32 -10.03 -13.58 32.76
CA GLU A 32 -8.65 -13.10 32.82
C GLU A 32 -8.10 -12.78 31.41
N GLY A 33 -8.26 -13.70 30.45
CA GLY A 33 -7.85 -13.46 29.07
C GLY A 33 -8.57 -12.26 28.44
N ARG A 34 -9.89 -12.12 28.66
CA ARG A 34 -10.65 -10.97 28.17
C ARG A 34 -10.19 -9.65 28.77
N ASN A 35 -9.90 -9.62 30.07
CA ASN A 35 -9.40 -8.41 30.74
C ASN A 35 -8.03 -7.98 30.19
N LYS A 36 -7.12 -8.92 29.91
CA LYS A 36 -5.82 -8.60 29.30
C LYS A 36 -5.99 -8.05 27.88
N LEU A 37 -6.85 -8.69 27.07
CA LEU A 37 -7.19 -8.17 25.74
C LEU A 37 -7.76 -6.76 25.82
N LEU A 38 -8.75 -6.52 26.72
CA LEU A 38 -9.36 -5.22 26.91
C LEU A 38 -8.35 -4.15 27.33
N LYS A 39 -7.43 -4.50 28.23
CA LYS A 39 -6.36 -3.59 28.67
C LYS A 39 -5.45 -3.18 27.51
N GLY A 40 -5.09 -4.13 26.63
CA GLY A 40 -4.33 -3.85 25.40
C GLY A 40 -5.07 -2.92 24.45
N VAL A 41 -6.36 -3.19 24.20
CA VAL A 41 -7.25 -2.32 23.40
C VAL A 41 -7.33 -0.92 24.00
N GLU A 42 -7.54 -0.79 25.30
CA GLU A 42 -7.63 0.49 25.97
C GLU A 42 -6.32 1.29 25.92
N THR A 43 -5.19 0.64 26.13
CA THR A 43 -3.87 1.28 26.13
C THR A 43 -3.59 1.89 24.76
N LEU A 44 -3.77 1.11 23.68
CA LEU A 44 -3.57 1.61 22.33
C LEU A 44 -4.57 2.70 21.97
N ALA A 45 -5.86 2.48 22.22
CA ALA A 45 -6.89 3.44 21.88
C ALA A 45 -6.74 4.78 22.63
N LYS A 46 -6.28 4.77 23.89
CA LYS A 46 -5.95 6.01 24.63
C LYS A 46 -4.81 6.78 23.99
N ALA A 47 -3.77 6.10 23.53
CA ALA A 47 -2.64 6.74 22.86
C ALA A 47 -3.07 7.36 21.52
N VAL A 48 -3.83 6.63 20.71
CA VAL A 48 -4.33 7.10 19.40
C VAL A 48 -5.37 8.21 19.57
N ALA A 49 -6.26 8.14 20.55
CA ALA A 49 -7.33 9.11 20.78
C ALA A 49 -6.80 10.56 21.06
N VAL A 50 -5.54 10.71 21.46
CA VAL A 50 -4.91 12.03 21.66
C VAL A 50 -4.85 12.82 20.35
N THR A 51 -4.83 12.15 19.20
CA THR A 51 -4.76 12.77 17.87
C THR A 51 -6.14 13.14 17.30
N LEU A 52 -7.24 12.83 18.00
CA LEU A 52 -8.61 12.96 17.48
C LEU A 52 -9.04 14.42 17.30
N GLY A 53 -9.52 14.74 16.12
CA GLY A 53 -10.27 15.94 15.79
C GLY A 53 -9.47 17.24 15.80
N PRO A 54 -10.16 18.41 15.80
CA PRO A 54 -9.50 19.72 15.65
C PRO A 54 -8.62 20.11 16.85
N LYS A 55 -8.81 19.48 17.99
CA LYS A 55 -7.95 19.63 19.18
C LYS A 55 -6.91 18.52 19.32
N GLY A 56 -6.78 17.65 18.30
CA GLY A 56 -5.79 16.58 18.26
C GLY A 56 -4.37 17.11 18.40
N ARG A 57 -3.55 16.38 19.14
CA ARG A 57 -2.15 16.74 19.43
C ARG A 57 -1.20 15.86 18.63
N ASN A 58 -0.04 16.39 18.33
CA ASN A 58 1.06 15.61 17.79
C ASN A 58 1.55 14.60 18.84
N VAL A 59 1.90 13.41 18.37
CA VAL A 59 2.54 12.36 19.16
C VAL A 59 4.01 12.27 18.72
N LEU A 60 4.90 12.15 19.70
CA LEU A 60 6.32 11.93 19.48
C LEU A 60 6.60 10.43 19.58
N ILE A 61 7.13 9.87 18.53
CA ILE A 61 7.46 8.43 18.44
C ILE A 61 8.98 8.32 18.42
N GLU A 62 9.55 7.62 19.40
CA GLU A 62 10.96 7.28 19.40
C GLU A 62 11.30 6.35 18.24
N GLN A 63 12.39 6.62 17.56
CA GLN A 63 12.92 5.74 16.51
C GLN A 63 14.25 5.15 16.97
N PRO A 64 14.55 3.87 16.62
CA PRO A 64 15.83 3.24 16.97
C PRO A 64 17.05 3.98 16.40
N PHE A 65 16.86 4.67 15.27
CA PHE A 65 17.88 5.48 14.60
C PHE A 65 17.26 6.75 14.05
N GLY A 66 17.92 7.90 14.21
CA GLY A 66 17.49 9.19 13.68
C GLY A 66 16.70 10.03 14.68
N ALA A 67 16.07 11.10 14.18
CA ALA A 67 15.22 11.98 14.97
C ALA A 67 13.87 11.31 15.32
N PRO A 68 13.23 11.68 16.46
CA PRO A 68 11.91 11.18 16.78
C PRO A 68 10.89 11.59 15.69
N LYS A 69 9.99 10.67 15.32
CA LYS A 69 8.91 10.97 14.37
C LYS A 69 7.82 11.76 15.10
N ILE A 70 7.44 12.90 14.53
CA ILE A 70 6.30 13.71 14.98
C ILE A 70 5.15 13.45 14.02
N THR A 71 4.01 13.03 14.54
CA THR A 71 2.84 12.73 13.70
C THR A 71 1.53 12.95 14.44
N LYS A 72 0.45 13.22 13.67
CA LYS A 72 -0.95 13.17 14.12
C LYS A 72 -1.69 11.98 13.54
N ASP A 73 -1.10 11.28 12.57
CA ASP A 73 -1.74 10.14 11.93
C ASP A 73 -1.96 8.99 12.92
N GLY A 74 -3.24 8.62 13.08
CA GLY A 74 -3.66 7.58 14.00
C GLY A 74 -3.11 6.20 13.67
N VAL A 75 -2.98 5.85 12.38
CA VAL A 75 -2.46 4.54 11.97
C VAL A 75 -0.96 4.43 12.24
N THR A 76 -0.19 5.49 12.03
CA THR A 76 1.24 5.54 12.35
C THR A 76 1.47 5.40 13.86
N VAL A 77 0.68 6.11 14.68
CA VAL A 77 0.72 5.96 16.14
C VAL A 77 0.35 4.55 16.57
N ALA A 78 -0.72 3.98 16.01
CA ALA A 78 -1.15 2.62 16.32
C ALA A 78 -0.06 1.59 16.02
N LYS A 79 0.58 1.66 14.84
CA LYS A 79 1.65 0.74 14.40
C LYS A 79 2.89 0.79 15.29
N SER A 80 3.19 1.94 15.90
CA SER A 80 4.38 2.10 16.73
C SER A 80 4.25 1.48 18.12
N ILE A 81 3.03 1.14 18.55
CA ILE A 81 2.77 0.65 19.91
C ILE A 81 2.94 -0.87 19.96
N THR A 82 3.87 -1.32 20.78
CA THR A 82 4.06 -2.74 21.12
C THR A 82 4.09 -2.87 22.63
N LEU A 83 3.28 -3.79 23.18
CA LEU A 83 3.16 -4.00 24.63
C LEU A 83 3.99 -5.24 25.05
N GLU A 84 4.53 -5.20 26.26
CA GLU A 84 5.38 -6.28 26.81
C GLU A 84 4.59 -7.57 27.07
N ASP A 85 3.37 -7.46 27.63
CA ASP A 85 2.51 -8.63 27.86
C ASP A 85 1.94 -9.13 26.54
N LYS A 86 2.17 -10.41 26.21
CA LYS A 86 1.73 -11.03 24.95
C LYS A 86 0.22 -10.94 24.72
N PHE A 87 -0.59 -11.07 25.76
CA PHE A 87 -2.05 -11.06 25.66
C PHE A 87 -2.60 -9.63 25.55
N GLU A 88 -1.99 -8.67 26.25
CA GLU A 88 -2.29 -7.26 26.08
C GLU A 88 -1.90 -6.82 24.65
N ASN A 89 -0.74 -7.25 24.17
CA ASN A 89 -0.29 -6.97 22.81
C ASN A 89 -1.20 -7.57 21.73
N LEU A 90 -1.80 -8.74 21.97
CA LEU A 90 -2.84 -9.29 21.08
C LEU A 90 -4.05 -8.33 20.97
N GLY A 91 -4.53 -7.79 22.11
CA GLY A 91 -5.60 -6.79 22.11
C GLY A 91 -5.23 -5.52 21.34
N ALA A 92 -4.02 -5.02 21.53
CA ALA A 92 -3.50 -3.88 20.78
C ALA A 92 -3.45 -4.15 19.27
N ARG A 93 -2.94 -5.31 18.85
CA ARG A 93 -2.88 -5.69 17.42
C ARG A 93 -4.25 -5.76 16.75
N LEU A 94 -5.29 -6.25 17.42
CA LEU A 94 -6.64 -6.26 16.87
C LEU A 94 -7.14 -4.84 16.53
N VAL A 95 -6.80 -3.86 17.35
CA VAL A 95 -7.18 -2.47 17.08
C VAL A 95 -6.25 -1.82 16.03
N GLN A 96 -4.97 -2.21 15.97
CA GLN A 96 -4.09 -1.83 14.87
C GLN A 96 -4.65 -2.30 13.52
N ASP A 97 -5.17 -3.53 13.45
CA ASP A 97 -5.79 -4.07 12.24
C ASP A 97 -7.05 -3.28 11.83
N VAL A 98 -7.84 -2.80 12.80
CA VAL A 98 -8.99 -1.92 12.51
C VAL A 98 -8.52 -0.59 11.91
N ALA A 99 -7.49 0.04 12.49
CA ALA A 99 -6.93 1.29 11.97
C ALA A 99 -6.34 1.09 10.57
N ASN A 100 -5.63 -0.03 10.33
CA ASN A 100 -5.08 -0.36 9.02
C ASN A 100 -6.18 -0.53 7.98
N LYS A 101 -7.27 -1.27 8.29
CA LYS A 101 -8.40 -1.44 7.37
C LYS A 101 -9.08 -0.12 7.03
N ALA A 102 -9.30 0.75 8.00
CA ALA A 102 -9.86 2.07 7.73
C ALA A 102 -8.97 2.89 6.79
N ASN A 103 -7.65 2.80 6.98
CA ASN A 103 -6.68 3.46 6.11
C ASN A 103 -6.65 2.87 4.69
N GLU A 104 -6.72 1.55 4.56
CA GLU A 104 -6.72 0.86 3.25
C GLU A 104 -7.99 1.18 2.44
N GLU A 105 -9.17 1.28 3.10
CA GLU A 105 -10.45 1.49 2.43
C GLU A 105 -10.79 2.96 2.17
N ALA A 106 -10.42 3.86 3.09
CA ALA A 106 -10.84 5.26 3.05
C ALA A 106 -9.69 6.29 3.08
N GLY A 107 -8.45 5.87 3.39
CA GLY A 107 -7.29 6.75 3.51
C GLY A 107 -7.29 7.63 4.76
N ASP A 108 -8.44 7.81 5.42
CA ASP A 108 -8.64 8.67 6.59
C ASP A 108 -9.56 8.01 7.62
N GLY A 109 -9.81 8.69 8.76
CA GLY A 109 -10.72 8.22 9.80
C GLY A 109 -10.13 7.13 10.71
N THR A 110 -8.85 6.87 10.66
CA THR A 110 -8.15 5.81 11.42
C THR A 110 -8.30 5.98 12.93
N THR A 111 -8.20 7.21 13.43
CA THR A 111 -8.41 7.55 14.85
C THR A 111 -9.85 7.33 15.28
N THR A 112 -10.83 7.73 14.46
CA THR A 112 -12.25 7.53 14.72
C THR A 112 -12.58 6.04 14.77
N ALA A 113 -12.11 5.25 13.81
CA ALA A 113 -12.29 3.80 13.78
C ALA A 113 -11.73 3.11 15.03
N THR A 114 -10.54 3.53 15.47
CA THR A 114 -9.89 3.04 16.69
C THR A 114 -10.72 3.31 17.95
N VAL A 115 -11.25 4.53 18.09
CA VAL A 115 -12.08 4.94 19.25
C VAL A 115 -13.40 4.20 19.26
N LEU A 116 -14.05 4.03 18.11
CA LEU A 116 -15.28 3.25 17.96
C LEU A 116 -15.06 1.78 18.28
N ALA A 117 -13.99 1.17 17.74
CA ALA A 117 -13.64 -0.22 18.02
C ALA A 117 -13.44 -0.47 19.53
N ARG A 118 -12.73 0.43 20.22
CA ARG A 118 -12.59 0.40 21.68
C ARG A 118 -13.95 0.44 22.39
N GLY A 119 -14.83 1.38 22.01
CA GLY A 119 -16.15 1.54 22.60
C GLY A 119 -17.00 0.28 22.45
N ILE A 120 -17.11 -0.24 21.23
CA ILE A 120 -17.88 -1.45 20.92
C ILE A 120 -17.32 -2.66 21.67
N PHE A 121 -15.99 -2.85 21.65
CA PHE A 121 -15.34 -3.98 22.31
C PHE A 121 -15.50 -3.92 23.85
N SER A 122 -15.33 -2.75 24.45
CA SER A 122 -15.47 -2.54 25.90
C SER A 122 -16.87 -2.88 26.37
N GLU A 123 -17.92 -2.37 25.68
CA GLU A 123 -19.31 -2.68 26.01
C GLU A 123 -19.65 -4.17 25.74
N GLY A 124 -19.09 -4.73 24.66
CA GLY A 124 -19.23 -6.15 24.36
C GLY A 124 -18.68 -7.05 25.48
N VAL A 125 -17.49 -6.76 26.00
CA VAL A 125 -16.87 -7.52 27.12
C VAL A 125 -17.71 -7.42 28.38
N LYS A 126 -18.26 -6.25 28.71
CA LYS A 126 -19.16 -6.05 29.87
C LYS A 126 -20.42 -6.90 29.75
N ASN A 127 -21.07 -6.90 28.60
CA ASN A 127 -22.29 -7.66 28.36
C ASN A 127 -22.05 -9.18 28.44
N VAL A 128 -20.92 -9.66 27.87
CA VAL A 128 -20.53 -11.08 27.99
C VAL A 128 -20.23 -11.44 29.46
N ALA A 129 -19.57 -10.56 30.21
CA ALA A 129 -19.33 -10.77 31.64
C ALA A 129 -20.63 -10.79 32.46
N ALA A 130 -21.66 -10.04 32.05
CA ALA A 130 -22.99 -10.05 32.63
C ALA A 130 -23.86 -11.27 32.23
N GLY A 131 -23.31 -12.19 31.40
CA GLY A 131 -23.99 -13.45 31.06
C GLY A 131 -24.72 -13.43 29.69
N CYS A 132 -24.58 -12.37 28.89
CA CYS A 132 -25.13 -12.35 27.54
C CYS A 132 -24.41 -13.39 26.65
N ASN A 133 -25.19 -14.04 25.78
CA ASN A 133 -24.63 -14.96 24.80
C ASN A 133 -23.78 -14.20 23.76
N PRO A 134 -22.48 -14.54 23.58
CA PRO A 134 -21.60 -13.85 22.63
C PRO A 134 -22.10 -13.92 21.17
N GLN A 135 -22.77 -15.00 20.78
CA GLN A 135 -23.27 -15.17 19.41
C GLN A 135 -24.48 -14.27 19.13
N ASP A 136 -25.37 -14.12 20.10
CA ASP A 136 -26.50 -13.21 19.97
C ASP A 136 -26.04 -11.74 19.98
N LEU A 137 -25.06 -11.42 20.83
CA LEU A 137 -24.42 -10.11 20.84
C LEU A 137 -23.78 -9.79 19.48
N ARG A 138 -23.03 -10.73 18.89
CA ARG A 138 -22.42 -10.58 17.55
C ARG A 138 -23.49 -10.32 16.50
N ARG A 139 -24.59 -11.09 16.50
CA ARG A 139 -25.70 -10.91 15.56
C ARG A 139 -26.34 -9.53 15.71
N GLY A 140 -26.57 -9.09 16.96
CA GLY A 140 -27.10 -7.76 17.23
C GLY A 140 -26.19 -6.63 16.74
N VAL A 141 -24.88 -6.75 16.95
CA VAL A 141 -23.89 -5.79 16.42
C VAL A 141 -23.92 -5.74 14.89
N GLN A 142 -23.96 -6.89 14.20
CA GLN A 142 -24.06 -6.93 12.74
C GLN A 142 -25.32 -6.24 12.21
N MET A 143 -26.48 -6.53 12.80
CA MET A 143 -27.73 -5.87 12.43
C MET A 143 -27.69 -4.34 12.67
N ALA A 144 -27.08 -3.91 13.75
CA ALA A 144 -26.89 -2.49 14.04
C ALA A 144 -25.98 -1.81 13.02
N VAL A 145 -24.86 -2.45 12.64
CA VAL A 145 -23.93 -1.95 11.61
C VAL A 145 -24.64 -1.78 10.27
N GLU A 146 -25.41 -2.78 9.83
CA GLU A 146 -26.19 -2.70 8.59
C GLU A 146 -27.12 -1.47 8.58
N LYS A 147 -27.86 -1.26 9.67
CA LYS A 147 -28.77 -0.11 9.79
C LYS A 147 -28.06 1.24 9.84
N VAL A 148 -26.92 1.32 10.52
CA VAL A 148 -26.10 2.53 10.57
C VAL A 148 -25.52 2.85 9.20
N VAL A 149 -25.00 1.84 8.48
CA VAL A 149 -24.47 2.01 7.12
C VAL A 149 -25.55 2.45 6.13
N GLU A 150 -26.75 1.84 6.20
CA GLU A 150 -27.93 2.26 5.41
C GLU A 150 -28.28 3.73 5.65
N TYR A 151 -28.33 4.13 6.92
CA TYR A 151 -28.60 5.52 7.31
C TYR A 151 -27.53 6.49 6.81
N LEU A 152 -26.25 6.15 6.98
CA LEU A 152 -25.13 6.98 6.53
C LEU A 152 -25.15 7.17 5.01
N LYS A 153 -25.40 6.09 4.25
CA LYS A 153 -25.53 6.18 2.78
C LYS A 153 -26.67 7.09 2.35
N ALA A 154 -27.79 7.06 3.06
CA ALA A 154 -28.96 7.93 2.78
C ALA A 154 -28.68 9.41 3.11
N GLN A 155 -27.81 9.68 4.09
CA GLN A 155 -27.42 11.05 4.48
C GLN A 155 -26.19 11.58 3.71
N ALA A 156 -25.44 10.72 3.03
CA ALA A 156 -24.25 11.12 2.30
C ALA A 156 -24.60 12.04 1.13
N LYS A 157 -23.92 13.18 1.04
CA LYS A 157 -24.03 14.12 -0.07
C LYS A 157 -22.91 13.84 -1.06
N PRO A 158 -23.21 13.50 -2.34
CA PRO A 158 -22.19 13.33 -3.36
C PRO A 158 -21.48 14.65 -3.66
N ILE A 159 -20.16 14.58 -3.74
CA ILE A 159 -19.31 15.72 -4.09
C ILE A 159 -19.28 15.88 -5.60
N THR A 160 -19.61 17.09 -6.09
CA THR A 160 -19.68 17.40 -7.52
C THR A 160 -18.78 18.54 -7.95
N THR A 161 -18.46 19.47 -7.06
CA THR A 161 -17.72 20.70 -7.37
C THR A 161 -16.28 20.68 -6.83
N THR A 162 -15.39 21.37 -7.53
CA THR A 162 -13.98 21.56 -7.12
C THR A 162 -13.88 22.22 -5.73
N THR A 163 -14.80 23.13 -5.42
CA THR A 163 -14.85 23.79 -4.10
C THR A 163 -15.20 22.80 -2.98
N GLU A 164 -16.12 21.87 -3.22
CA GLU A 164 -16.47 20.83 -2.24
C GLU A 164 -15.28 19.87 -2.03
N ILE A 165 -14.55 19.53 -3.11
CA ILE A 165 -13.31 18.74 -3.00
C ILE A 165 -12.30 19.46 -2.09
N ALA A 166 -12.06 20.77 -2.32
CA ALA A 166 -11.15 21.55 -1.49
C ALA A 166 -11.59 21.60 -0.02
N GLN A 167 -12.90 21.70 0.25
CA GLN A 167 -13.43 21.69 1.62
C GLN A 167 -13.19 20.35 2.33
N VAL A 168 -13.46 19.22 1.65
CA VAL A 168 -13.24 17.89 2.23
C VAL A 168 -11.77 17.65 2.48
N ALA A 169 -10.91 17.90 1.50
CA ALA A 169 -9.46 17.77 1.65
C ALA A 169 -8.90 18.68 2.76
N THR A 170 -9.44 19.90 2.91
CA THR A 170 -9.09 20.79 4.03
C THR A 170 -9.45 20.18 5.38
N ILE A 171 -10.60 19.52 5.50
CA ILE A 171 -11.02 18.86 6.75
C ILE A 171 -10.08 17.70 7.07
N SER A 172 -9.81 16.83 6.10
CA SER A 172 -8.87 15.70 6.26
C SER A 172 -7.44 16.18 6.60
N ALA A 173 -7.01 17.30 5.99
CA ALA A 173 -5.73 17.94 6.31
C ALA A 173 -5.71 18.70 7.67
N ASN A 174 -6.62 18.39 8.61
CA ASN A 174 -6.72 19.07 9.90
C ASN A 174 -6.98 20.60 9.84
N GLY A 175 -7.68 21.06 8.81
CA GLY A 175 -8.04 22.47 8.60
C GLY A 175 -7.04 23.27 7.78
N ASP A 176 -6.03 22.64 7.19
CA ASP A 176 -5.05 23.30 6.33
C ASP A 176 -5.63 23.54 4.92
N ARG A 177 -6.03 24.80 4.66
CA ARG A 177 -6.61 25.22 3.37
C ARG A 177 -5.63 25.11 2.21
N HIS A 178 -4.33 25.31 2.48
CA HIS A 178 -3.33 25.24 1.41
C HIS A 178 -3.25 23.83 0.83
N ILE A 179 -3.30 22.82 1.68
CA ILE A 179 -3.35 21.41 1.27
C ILE A 179 -4.65 21.14 0.49
N GLY A 180 -5.80 21.57 1.01
CA GLY A 180 -7.08 21.40 0.34
C GLY A 180 -7.13 22.01 -1.06
N ASP A 181 -6.62 23.23 -1.23
CA ASP A 181 -6.56 23.92 -2.51
C ASP A 181 -5.58 23.25 -3.50
N LEU A 182 -4.46 22.71 -3.02
CA LEU A 182 -3.51 21.96 -3.85
C LEU A 182 -4.11 20.66 -4.38
N ILE A 183 -4.77 19.90 -3.51
CA ILE A 183 -5.45 18.64 -3.88
C ILE A 183 -6.59 18.92 -4.87
N SER A 184 -7.40 19.93 -4.60
CA SER A 184 -8.49 20.32 -5.49
C SER A 184 -7.97 20.69 -6.89
N ARG A 185 -6.90 21.47 -6.98
CA ARG A 185 -6.23 21.79 -8.27
C ARG A 185 -5.62 20.57 -8.95
N ALA A 186 -5.08 19.63 -8.17
CA ALA A 186 -4.60 18.37 -8.71
C ALA A 186 -5.74 17.57 -9.33
N MET A 187 -6.86 17.39 -8.61
CA MET A 187 -8.06 16.70 -9.10
C MET A 187 -8.68 17.36 -10.32
N GLU A 188 -8.68 18.69 -10.39
CA GLU A 188 -9.17 19.44 -11.57
C GLU A 188 -8.36 19.10 -12.83
N LYS A 189 -7.04 18.92 -12.69
CA LYS A 189 -6.14 18.62 -13.80
C LYS A 189 -6.15 17.17 -14.25
N VAL A 190 -6.15 16.23 -13.29
CA VAL A 190 -6.11 14.78 -13.61
C VAL A 190 -7.50 14.16 -13.76
N GLY A 191 -8.56 14.87 -13.34
CA GLY A 191 -9.93 14.35 -13.34
C GLY A 191 -10.24 13.48 -12.14
N LYS A 192 -11.52 13.08 -12.01
CA LYS A 192 -12.03 12.30 -10.86
C LYS A 192 -11.41 10.91 -10.75
N GLU A 193 -11.07 10.31 -11.87
CA GLU A 193 -10.43 8.99 -11.96
C GLU A 193 -8.89 9.08 -12.00
N GLY A 194 -8.35 10.31 -12.00
CA GLY A 194 -6.92 10.56 -12.01
C GLY A 194 -6.27 10.19 -10.66
N ALA A 195 -4.99 9.86 -10.71
CA ALA A 195 -4.23 9.52 -9.52
C ALA A 195 -3.43 10.72 -9.00
N ILE A 196 -3.37 10.86 -7.68
CA ILE A 196 -2.50 11.80 -6.99
C ILE A 196 -1.49 11.02 -6.17
N THR A 197 -0.22 11.37 -6.26
CA THR A 197 0.84 10.81 -5.42
C THR A 197 1.59 11.91 -4.71
N VAL A 198 2.02 11.64 -3.48
CA VAL A 198 2.72 12.60 -2.64
C VAL A 198 4.16 12.14 -2.46
N LYS A 199 5.12 13.02 -2.80
CA LYS A 199 6.55 12.78 -2.64
C LYS A 199 7.22 13.88 -1.83
N GLU A 200 8.32 13.55 -1.20
CA GLU A 200 9.17 14.55 -0.55
C GLU A 200 9.84 15.42 -1.61
N GLY A 201 9.67 16.74 -1.46
CA GLY A 201 10.35 17.74 -2.29
C GLY A 201 11.73 18.09 -1.73
N LYS A 202 12.49 18.80 -2.55
CA LYS A 202 13.80 19.34 -2.14
C LYS A 202 13.75 20.86 -1.93
N THR A 203 12.58 21.46 -2.12
CA THR A 203 12.30 22.88 -2.04
C THR A 203 11.60 23.23 -0.73
N ILE A 204 11.55 24.51 -0.37
CA ILE A 204 10.82 24.96 0.81
C ILE A 204 9.31 25.01 0.56
N SER A 205 8.90 25.25 -0.69
CA SER A 205 7.50 25.35 -1.10
C SER A 205 6.98 24.05 -1.69
N ASP A 206 5.67 23.80 -1.51
CA ASP A 206 5.00 22.67 -2.12
C ASP A 206 4.80 22.92 -3.64
N GLU A 207 5.06 21.90 -4.44
CA GLU A 207 4.96 21.95 -5.90
C GLU A 207 3.97 20.91 -6.41
N LEU A 208 3.15 21.30 -7.39
CA LEU A 208 2.24 20.41 -8.10
C LEU A 208 2.74 20.20 -9.53
N GLU A 209 3.15 19.00 -9.83
CA GLU A 209 3.61 18.55 -11.15
C GLU A 209 2.60 17.56 -11.73
N ILE A 210 2.25 17.72 -13.00
CA ILE A 210 1.44 16.74 -13.73
C ILE A 210 2.37 15.93 -14.61
N THR A 211 2.30 14.63 -14.45
CA THR A 211 3.22 13.67 -15.07
C THR A 211 2.42 12.65 -15.87
N GLU A 212 2.92 12.31 -17.05
CA GLU A 212 2.39 11.19 -17.80
C GLU A 212 2.60 9.90 -17.01
N GLY A 213 1.53 9.16 -16.80
CA GLY A 213 1.58 7.98 -15.96
C GLY A 213 0.24 7.31 -15.80
N MET A 214 0.22 6.19 -15.09
CA MET A 214 -0.98 5.42 -14.81
C MET A 214 -0.91 4.82 -13.41
N ARG A 215 -2.05 4.81 -12.71
CA ARG A 215 -2.28 4.00 -11.51
C ARG A 215 -3.17 2.81 -11.85
N PHE A 216 -2.87 1.67 -11.26
CA PHE A 216 -3.78 0.51 -11.26
C PHE A 216 -3.77 -0.21 -9.92
N ASP A 217 -4.91 -0.83 -9.60
CA ASP A 217 -5.24 -1.39 -8.30
C ASP A 217 -4.67 -2.82 -8.14
N ARG A 218 -3.35 -2.94 -8.22
CA ARG A 218 -2.60 -4.16 -7.93
C ARG A 218 -1.27 -3.78 -7.31
N GLY A 219 -0.95 -4.38 -6.17
CA GLY A 219 0.31 -4.19 -5.47
C GLY A 219 1.29 -5.34 -5.68
N TYR A 220 2.37 -5.32 -4.92
CA TYR A 220 3.41 -6.35 -5.00
C TYR A 220 2.87 -7.74 -4.59
N ILE A 221 3.32 -8.79 -5.29
CA ILE A 221 2.93 -10.18 -5.02
C ILE A 221 3.49 -10.66 -3.68
N SER A 222 4.66 -10.14 -3.28
CA SER A 222 5.33 -10.58 -2.06
C SER A 222 5.92 -9.40 -1.27
N PRO A 223 5.74 -9.37 0.08
CA PRO A 223 6.35 -8.35 0.93
C PRO A 223 7.89 -8.33 0.87
N TYR A 224 8.51 -9.40 0.42
CA TYR A 224 9.97 -9.45 0.24
C TYR A 224 10.48 -8.46 -0.80
N PHE A 225 9.63 -7.91 -1.66
CA PHE A 225 10.00 -6.89 -2.64
C PHE A 225 10.12 -5.48 -2.05
N ILE A 226 9.63 -5.23 -0.85
CA ILE A 226 9.63 -3.92 -0.20
C ILE A 226 11.07 -3.36 -0.14
N THR A 227 11.23 -2.12 -0.63
CA THR A 227 12.50 -1.38 -0.56
C THR A 227 12.54 -0.45 0.64
N ASP A 228 11.43 0.20 0.96
CA ASP A 228 11.30 1.02 2.17
C ASP A 228 10.40 0.32 3.21
N THR A 229 11.03 -0.21 4.24
CA THR A 229 10.34 -0.92 5.32
C THR A 229 9.48 -0.01 6.20
N LYS A 230 9.75 1.31 6.22
CA LYS A 230 8.97 2.28 7.01
C LYS A 230 7.61 2.53 6.39
N THR A 231 7.59 2.78 5.08
CA THR A 231 6.36 3.06 4.32
C THR A 231 5.73 1.80 3.71
N GLN A 232 6.39 0.64 3.82
CA GLN A 232 5.93 -0.62 3.21
C GLN A 232 5.75 -0.52 1.69
N LYS A 233 6.60 0.26 1.02
CA LYS A 233 6.54 0.52 -0.43
C LYS A 233 7.76 -0.03 -1.16
N VAL A 234 7.57 -0.26 -2.45
CA VAL A 234 8.67 -0.48 -3.41
C VAL A 234 8.79 0.80 -4.22
N GLU A 235 9.96 1.41 -4.23
CA GLU A 235 10.25 2.60 -5.03
C GLU A 235 11.44 2.32 -5.93
N PHE A 236 11.23 2.48 -7.24
CA PHE A 236 12.24 2.29 -8.28
C PHE A 236 12.41 3.57 -9.10
N GLU A 237 13.64 3.92 -9.37
CA GLU A 237 14.02 4.97 -10.33
C GLU A 237 14.50 4.33 -11.63
N ASN A 238 14.00 4.83 -12.75
CA ASN A 238 14.31 4.35 -14.10
C ASN A 238 14.24 2.82 -14.28
N PRO A 239 13.20 2.11 -13.81
CA PRO A 239 13.09 0.68 -13.96
C PRO A 239 12.85 0.27 -15.42
N LEU A 240 13.20 -0.98 -15.74
CA LEU A 240 12.68 -1.71 -16.89
C LEU A 240 11.35 -2.37 -16.52
N ILE A 241 10.46 -2.49 -17.49
CA ILE A 241 9.12 -3.08 -17.28
C ILE A 241 8.95 -4.25 -18.25
N LEU A 242 8.67 -5.42 -17.69
CA LEU A 242 8.27 -6.62 -18.42
C LEU A 242 6.74 -6.76 -18.33
N LEU A 243 6.06 -6.81 -19.49
CA LEU A 243 4.61 -6.96 -19.59
C LEU A 243 4.26 -8.34 -20.17
N SER A 244 3.54 -9.18 -19.43
CA SER A 244 3.13 -10.51 -19.88
C SER A 244 1.63 -10.74 -19.67
N GLU A 245 0.96 -11.23 -20.70
CA GLU A 245 -0.44 -11.68 -20.58
C GLU A 245 -0.57 -12.98 -19.79
N LYS A 246 0.51 -13.76 -19.75
CA LYS A 246 0.53 -15.08 -19.14
C LYS A 246 1.08 -15.04 -17.72
N LYS A 247 0.74 -16.10 -17.01
CA LYS A 247 1.38 -16.48 -15.77
C LYS A 247 2.84 -16.88 -16.02
N VAL A 248 3.74 -16.38 -15.18
CA VAL A 248 5.18 -16.63 -15.24
C VAL A 248 5.58 -17.50 -14.05
N SER A 249 5.95 -18.75 -14.33
CA SER A 249 6.28 -19.74 -13.29
C SER A 249 7.71 -20.27 -13.37
N LEU A 250 8.27 -20.33 -14.58
CA LEU A 250 9.59 -20.90 -14.84
C LEU A 250 10.67 -19.82 -14.79
N LEU A 251 11.84 -20.17 -14.31
CA LEU A 251 13.01 -19.27 -14.30
C LEU A 251 13.42 -18.89 -15.73
N GLN A 252 13.32 -19.81 -16.69
CA GLN A 252 13.69 -19.57 -18.09
C GLN A 252 12.92 -18.41 -18.72
N ASP A 253 11.65 -18.22 -18.33
CA ASP A 253 10.79 -17.17 -18.88
C ASP A 253 11.28 -15.75 -18.48
N ILE A 254 11.85 -15.60 -17.29
CA ILE A 254 12.31 -14.30 -16.77
C ILE A 254 13.80 -14.05 -16.92
N LEU A 255 14.56 -15.08 -17.28
CA LEU A 255 16.03 -15.00 -17.35
C LEU A 255 16.51 -13.87 -18.27
N PRO A 256 16.00 -13.71 -19.51
CA PRO A 256 16.41 -12.60 -20.37
C PRO A 256 16.14 -11.22 -19.77
N ALA A 257 15.02 -11.06 -19.04
CA ALA A 257 14.67 -9.81 -18.39
C ALA A 257 15.60 -9.51 -17.19
N LEU A 258 15.94 -10.52 -16.39
CA LEU A 258 16.87 -10.39 -15.27
C LEU A 258 18.28 -10.04 -15.78
N GLU A 259 18.75 -10.69 -16.86
CA GLU A 259 20.05 -10.42 -17.48
C GLU A 259 20.10 -9.00 -18.05
N ALA A 260 19.08 -8.57 -18.78
CA ALA A 260 19.00 -7.23 -19.33
C ALA A 260 19.02 -6.15 -18.22
N ALA A 261 18.25 -6.36 -17.15
CA ALA A 261 18.22 -5.46 -16.01
C ALA A 261 19.58 -5.41 -15.27
N ALA A 262 20.24 -6.55 -15.10
CA ALA A 262 21.56 -6.64 -14.49
C ALA A 262 22.64 -5.95 -15.33
N GLN A 263 22.64 -6.16 -16.65
CA GLN A 263 23.58 -5.53 -17.59
C GLN A 263 23.44 -4.01 -17.61
N GLN A 264 22.19 -3.52 -17.60
CA GLN A 264 21.89 -2.09 -17.60
C GLN A 264 21.95 -1.47 -16.20
N ARG A 265 22.10 -2.27 -15.15
CA ARG A 265 22.05 -1.84 -13.73
C ARG A 265 20.79 -1.07 -13.40
N ARG A 266 19.66 -1.51 -13.93
CA ARG A 266 18.35 -0.89 -13.71
C ARG A 266 17.45 -1.84 -12.95
N PRO A 267 16.55 -1.33 -12.07
CA PRO A 267 15.52 -2.13 -11.43
C PRO A 267 14.60 -2.77 -12.47
N LEU A 268 13.98 -3.90 -12.13
CA LEU A 268 13.02 -4.60 -12.99
C LEU A 268 11.66 -4.68 -12.31
N LEU A 269 10.62 -4.21 -13.00
CA LEU A 269 9.23 -4.44 -12.65
C LEU A 269 8.63 -5.47 -13.60
N ILE A 270 8.08 -6.54 -13.05
CA ILE A 270 7.38 -7.59 -13.81
C ILE A 270 5.89 -7.41 -13.59
N ILE A 271 5.13 -7.20 -14.65
CA ILE A 271 3.66 -7.13 -14.63
C ILE A 271 3.16 -8.31 -15.47
N ALA A 272 2.58 -9.30 -14.81
CA ALA A 272 2.11 -10.52 -15.45
C ALA A 272 0.76 -10.94 -14.84
N GLU A 273 0.05 -11.87 -15.50
CA GLU A 273 -1.18 -12.45 -14.94
C GLU A 273 -0.97 -12.93 -13.50
N ASP A 274 0.11 -13.68 -13.27
CA ASP A 274 0.62 -14.08 -11.96
C ASP A 274 2.11 -14.38 -12.08
N VAL A 275 2.84 -14.32 -10.97
CA VAL A 275 4.23 -14.75 -10.89
C VAL A 275 4.38 -15.67 -9.69
N ASP A 276 4.74 -16.92 -9.93
CA ASP A 276 4.89 -17.92 -8.85
C ASP A 276 6.07 -18.90 -9.10
N GLY A 277 6.11 -19.96 -8.34
CA GLY A 277 7.08 -21.05 -8.50
C GLY A 277 8.53 -20.60 -8.49
N GLU A 278 9.30 -21.11 -9.46
CA GLU A 278 10.73 -20.84 -9.60
C GLU A 278 11.03 -19.39 -9.96
N ALA A 279 10.17 -18.77 -10.79
CA ALA A 279 10.30 -17.37 -11.19
C ALA A 279 10.23 -16.43 -10.00
N LEU A 280 9.21 -16.59 -9.14
CA LEU A 280 9.04 -15.78 -7.92
C LEU A 280 10.22 -15.98 -6.97
N ALA A 281 10.64 -17.23 -6.75
CA ALA A 281 11.76 -17.55 -5.87
C ALA A 281 13.06 -16.91 -6.36
N ALA A 282 13.33 -16.96 -7.66
CA ALA A 282 14.49 -16.34 -8.27
C ALA A 282 14.49 -14.80 -8.11
N CYS A 283 13.34 -14.14 -8.33
CA CYS A 283 13.19 -12.70 -8.11
C CYS A 283 13.51 -12.31 -6.65
N ILE A 284 12.92 -13.03 -5.69
CA ILE A 284 13.15 -12.79 -4.26
C ILE A 284 14.63 -13.02 -3.89
N LEU A 285 15.24 -14.10 -4.35
CA LEU A 285 16.65 -14.41 -4.06
C LEU A 285 17.60 -13.34 -4.62
N ASN A 286 17.40 -12.88 -5.86
CA ASN A 286 18.21 -11.82 -6.45
C ASN A 286 18.10 -10.51 -5.66
N LYS A 287 16.90 -10.15 -5.22
CA LYS A 287 16.66 -8.97 -4.40
C LYS A 287 17.31 -9.10 -3.01
N LEU A 288 17.15 -10.24 -2.32
CA LEU A 288 17.73 -10.46 -1.00
C LEU A 288 19.26 -10.50 -1.01
N ARG A 289 19.86 -10.98 -2.11
CA ARG A 289 21.32 -10.96 -2.32
C ARG A 289 21.84 -9.58 -2.71
N GLY A 290 20.97 -8.61 -2.94
CA GLY A 290 21.35 -7.26 -3.38
C GLY A 290 21.94 -7.19 -4.80
N GLN A 291 21.77 -8.25 -5.60
CA GLN A 291 22.31 -8.32 -6.97
C GLN A 291 21.46 -7.52 -7.95
N LEU A 292 20.13 -7.55 -7.78
CA LEU A 292 19.19 -6.84 -8.63
C LEU A 292 17.95 -6.43 -7.82
N GLN A 293 17.48 -5.21 -8.05
CA GLN A 293 16.21 -4.76 -7.52
C GLN A 293 15.09 -5.23 -8.46
N VAL A 294 14.22 -6.11 -7.97
CA VAL A 294 13.11 -6.68 -8.73
C VAL A 294 11.83 -6.57 -7.92
N CYS A 295 10.72 -6.31 -8.60
CA CYS A 295 9.38 -6.39 -8.05
C CYS A 295 8.46 -7.08 -9.05
N ALA A 296 7.57 -7.94 -8.57
CA ALA A 296 6.54 -8.57 -9.37
C ALA A 296 5.15 -8.14 -8.89
N VAL A 297 4.30 -7.79 -9.84
CA VAL A 297 2.93 -7.29 -9.63
C VAL A 297 1.97 -8.06 -10.54
N LYS A 298 0.76 -8.32 -10.08
CA LYS A 298 -0.29 -8.91 -10.93
C LYS A 298 -0.85 -7.88 -11.88
N ALA A 299 -1.06 -8.29 -13.13
CA ALA A 299 -1.73 -7.45 -14.12
C ALA A 299 -3.17 -7.13 -13.70
N PRO A 300 -3.62 -5.87 -13.88
CA PRO A 300 -4.97 -5.47 -13.51
C PRO A 300 -6.02 -6.02 -14.50
N GLY A 301 -7.24 -6.23 -14.03
CA GLY A 301 -8.35 -6.74 -14.82
C GLY A 301 -8.32 -8.25 -15.04
N PHE A 302 -9.29 -8.73 -15.83
CA PHE A 302 -9.47 -10.14 -16.17
C PHE A 302 -9.81 -10.28 -17.66
N GLY A 303 -9.43 -11.41 -18.28
CA GLY A 303 -9.74 -11.71 -19.68
C GLY A 303 -9.31 -10.61 -20.65
N ASP A 304 -10.18 -10.21 -21.57
CA ASP A 304 -9.89 -9.21 -22.61
C ASP A 304 -9.64 -7.81 -22.04
N ASN A 305 -10.23 -7.48 -20.89
CA ASN A 305 -9.95 -6.21 -20.23
C ASN A 305 -8.49 -6.15 -19.75
N ARG A 306 -7.94 -7.25 -19.23
CA ARG A 306 -6.52 -7.34 -18.84
C ARG A 306 -5.60 -7.14 -20.06
N LYS A 307 -5.88 -7.79 -21.19
CA LYS A 307 -5.13 -7.59 -22.43
C LYS A 307 -5.12 -6.14 -22.86
N SER A 308 -6.28 -5.51 -22.79
CA SER A 308 -6.46 -4.12 -23.15
C SER A 308 -5.66 -3.16 -22.25
N ILE A 309 -5.65 -3.39 -20.93
CA ILE A 309 -4.91 -2.58 -19.98
C ILE A 309 -3.39 -2.82 -20.14
N LEU A 310 -2.94 -4.06 -20.37
CA LEU A 310 -1.55 -4.34 -20.68
C LEU A 310 -1.10 -3.64 -21.96
N GLY A 311 -1.97 -3.59 -22.99
CA GLY A 311 -1.72 -2.82 -24.21
C GLY A 311 -1.59 -1.31 -23.94
N ASP A 312 -2.42 -0.76 -23.05
CA ASP A 312 -2.32 0.65 -22.64
C ASP A 312 -1.01 0.94 -21.89
N LEU A 313 -0.59 0.00 -21.00
CA LEU A 313 0.69 0.07 -20.29
C LEU A 313 1.88 -0.03 -21.26
N ALA A 314 1.79 -0.88 -22.29
CA ALA A 314 2.83 -1.01 -23.31
C ALA A 314 3.04 0.31 -24.08
N ILE A 315 1.95 0.96 -24.47
CA ILE A 315 2.00 2.26 -25.15
C ILE A 315 2.58 3.34 -24.21
N LEU A 316 2.15 3.35 -22.95
CA LEU A 316 2.63 4.31 -21.95
C LEU A 316 4.14 4.17 -21.68
N THR A 317 4.65 2.94 -21.67
CA THR A 317 6.04 2.65 -21.29
C THR A 317 6.97 2.41 -22.49
N ASN A 318 6.43 2.49 -23.72
CA ASN A 318 7.10 2.11 -24.96
C ASN A 318 7.66 0.68 -24.93
N GLY A 319 6.90 -0.24 -24.32
CA GLY A 319 7.23 -1.65 -24.20
C GLY A 319 6.39 -2.53 -25.10
N THR A 320 6.67 -3.83 -25.07
CA THR A 320 5.91 -4.85 -25.80
C THR A 320 5.24 -5.80 -24.82
N VAL A 321 3.97 -6.15 -25.09
CA VAL A 321 3.26 -7.19 -24.34
C VAL A 321 3.61 -8.56 -24.88
N PHE A 322 4.12 -9.42 -24.03
CA PHE A 322 4.41 -10.82 -24.37
C PHE A 322 3.11 -11.64 -24.33
N SER A 323 2.69 -12.12 -25.48
CA SER A 323 1.46 -12.89 -25.70
C SER A 323 1.69 -14.06 -26.65
N GLU A 324 0.98 -15.16 -26.43
CA GLU A 324 1.01 -16.29 -27.38
C GLU A 324 0.34 -15.96 -28.71
N GLU A 325 -0.68 -15.13 -28.69
CA GLU A 325 -1.39 -14.73 -29.90
C GLU A 325 -0.47 -14.02 -30.91
N LEU A 326 0.56 -13.35 -30.40
CA LEU A 326 1.59 -12.64 -31.20
C LEU A 326 2.85 -13.50 -31.44
N ASP A 327 2.87 -14.76 -31.01
CA ASP A 327 4.04 -15.67 -31.02
C ASP A 327 5.28 -15.06 -30.33
N LEU A 328 5.06 -14.12 -29.40
CA LEU A 328 6.10 -13.47 -28.62
C LEU A 328 6.34 -14.25 -27.33
N LYS A 329 7.39 -15.07 -27.33
CA LYS A 329 7.80 -15.87 -26.16
C LYS A 329 8.75 -15.09 -25.28
N LEU A 330 8.54 -15.17 -23.96
CA LEU A 330 9.38 -14.54 -22.94
C LEU A 330 10.88 -14.97 -23.03
N GLU A 331 11.12 -16.23 -23.40
CA GLU A 331 12.47 -16.79 -23.57
C GLU A 331 13.29 -16.08 -24.67
N LYS A 332 12.63 -15.42 -25.62
CA LYS A 332 13.25 -14.68 -26.72
C LYS A 332 13.19 -13.18 -26.55
N ALA A 333 12.91 -12.71 -25.33
CA ALA A 333 12.81 -11.28 -25.06
C ALA A 333 14.16 -10.57 -25.29
N SER A 334 14.15 -9.52 -26.09
CA SER A 334 15.31 -8.63 -26.28
C SER A 334 15.18 -7.40 -25.40
N PRO A 335 16.28 -6.74 -25.02
CA PRO A 335 16.26 -5.55 -24.18
C PRO A 335 15.40 -4.40 -24.70
N GLU A 336 15.20 -4.31 -26.01
CA GLU A 336 14.42 -3.28 -26.70
C GLU A 336 12.90 -3.49 -26.53
N MET A 337 12.47 -4.70 -26.16
CA MET A 337 11.06 -5.05 -25.97
C MET A 337 10.54 -4.66 -24.56
N PHE A 338 11.45 -4.38 -23.64
CA PHE A 338 11.07 -3.98 -22.29
C PHE A 338 10.65 -2.52 -22.27
N GLY A 339 9.55 -2.26 -21.59
CA GLY A 339 9.11 -0.90 -21.32
C GLY A 339 10.07 -0.17 -20.39
N ALA A 340 10.04 1.15 -20.40
CA ALA A 340 10.81 1.99 -19.51
C ALA A 340 9.95 3.10 -18.93
N THR A 341 10.30 3.55 -17.73
CA THR A 341 9.62 4.65 -17.06
C THR A 341 10.59 5.38 -16.14
N GLY A 342 10.31 6.65 -15.81
CA GLY A 342 11.18 7.43 -14.92
C GLY A 342 11.09 6.98 -13.47
N ALA A 343 9.90 6.60 -12.98
CA ALA A 343 9.75 6.09 -11.62
C ALA A 343 8.54 5.14 -11.48
N VAL A 344 8.66 4.19 -10.57
CA VAL A 344 7.57 3.29 -10.17
C VAL A 344 7.48 3.29 -8.65
N THR A 345 6.26 3.36 -8.15
CA THR A 345 5.96 3.17 -6.73
C THR A 345 4.91 2.06 -6.61
N VAL A 346 5.23 0.99 -5.90
CA VAL A 346 4.30 -0.13 -5.65
C VAL A 346 4.01 -0.21 -4.17
N THR A 347 2.73 -0.18 -3.83
CA THR A 347 2.22 -0.41 -2.48
C THR A 347 1.70 -1.85 -2.35
N LYS A 348 1.08 -2.16 -1.24
CA LYS A 348 0.43 -3.47 -1.06
C LYS A 348 -0.73 -3.69 -2.04
N GLU A 349 -1.40 -2.63 -2.45
CA GLU A 349 -2.65 -2.68 -3.23
C GLU A 349 -2.57 -1.98 -4.57
N ASP A 350 -1.68 -0.99 -4.72
CA ASP A 350 -1.60 -0.13 -5.90
C ASP A 350 -0.20 -0.14 -6.53
N THR A 351 -0.19 0.12 -7.82
CA THR A 351 1.04 0.43 -8.58
C THR A 351 0.87 1.75 -9.32
N PHE A 352 1.85 2.64 -9.15
CA PHE A 352 1.96 3.92 -9.83
C PHE A 352 3.14 3.88 -10.79
N ILE A 353 2.88 4.15 -12.06
CA ILE A 353 3.90 4.31 -13.10
C ILE A 353 3.96 5.80 -13.44
N LEU A 354 5.13 6.41 -13.35
CA LEU A 354 5.35 7.85 -13.53
C LEU A 354 6.40 8.10 -14.60
N ASN A 355 6.18 9.10 -15.47
CA ASN A 355 7.09 9.42 -16.57
C ASN A 355 7.32 8.22 -17.49
N GLY A 356 6.26 7.64 -18.03
CA GLY A 356 6.39 6.58 -19.03
C GLY A 356 7.19 7.05 -20.24
N ALA A 357 8.02 6.16 -20.81
CA ALA A 357 8.85 6.46 -21.98
C ALA A 357 8.05 6.43 -23.31
N GLY A 358 6.72 6.27 -23.25
CA GLY A 358 5.85 6.27 -24.42
C GLY A 358 5.79 7.63 -25.11
N HIS A 359 5.60 7.62 -26.44
CA HIS A 359 5.42 8.84 -27.19
C HIS A 359 4.02 9.44 -27.00
N LYS A 360 3.92 10.74 -26.74
CA LYS A 360 2.64 11.46 -26.54
C LYS A 360 1.65 11.23 -27.67
N GLU A 361 2.13 11.18 -28.89
CA GLU A 361 1.30 10.94 -30.09
C GLU A 361 0.64 9.55 -30.03
N SER A 362 1.39 8.52 -29.63
CA SER A 362 0.88 7.16 -29.50
C SER A 362 -0.14 7.04 -28.37
N ILE A 363 0.09 7.73 -27.26
CA ILE A 363 -0.85 7.80 -26.14
C ILE A 363 -2.15 8.50 -26.57
N ASN A 364 -2.04 9.62 -27.28
CA ASN A 364 -3.20 10.35 -27.81
C ASN A 364 -3.99 9.52 -28.82
N GLN A 365 -3.31 8.84 -29.75
CA GLN A 365 -3.97 7.93 -30.70
C GLN A 365 -4.71 6.81 -29.98
N ARG A 366 -4.13 6.27 -28.91
CA ARG A 366 -4.79 5.25 -28.09
C ARG A 366 -6.03 5.79 -27.37
N CYS A 367 -5.95 7.00 -26.84
CA CYS A 367 -7.10 7.68 -26.25
C CYS A 367 -8.24 7.87 -27.25
N GLU A 368 -7.92 8.28 -28.50
CA GLU A 368 -8.92 8.41 -29.57
C GLU A 368 -9.55 7.08 -29.97
N GLN A 369 -8.76 5.99 -30.01
CA GLN A 369 -9.30 4.63 -30.24
C GLN A 369 -10.31 4.24 -29.15
N ILE A 370 -9.99 4.51 -27.88
CA ILE A 370 -10.89 4.21 -26.76
C ILE A 370 -12.16 5.08 -26.86
N ARG A 371 -12.03 6.38 -27.17
CA ARG A 371 -13.19 7.28 -27.37
C ARG A 371 -14.10 6.78 -28.51
N SER A 372 -13.51 6.36 -29.61
CA SER A 372 -14.26 5.80 -30.74
C SER A 372 -14.99 4.51 -30.34
N ALA A 373 -14.35 3.65 -29.56
CA ALA A 373 -14.96 2.42 -29.04
C ALA A 373 -16.16 2.73 -28.12
N ILE A 374 -16.07 3.74 -27.26
CA ILE A 374 -17.19 4.19 -26.39
C ILE A 374 -18.38 4.65 -27.23
N GLY A 375 -18.13 5.29 -28.38
CA GLY A 375 -19.17 5.78 -29.31
C GLY A 375 -19.81 4.71 -30.19
N THR A 376 -19.29 3.48 -30.19
CA THR A 376 -19.79 2.40 -31.08
C THR A 376 -21.15 1.89 -30.60
N ALA A 377 -22.10 1.76 -31.54
CA ALA A 377 -23.42 1.22 -31.23
C ALA A 377 -23.32 -0.27 -30.85
N GLY A 378 -23.99 -0.68 -29.76
CA GLY A 378 -24.07 -2.09 -29.32
C GLY A 378 -23.11 -2.45 -28.17
N VAL A 379 -22.28 -1.54 -27.72
CA VAL A 379 -21.44 -1.74 -26.51
C VAL A 379 -22.32 -1.71 -25.25
N SER A 380 -22.18 -2.68 -24.36
CA SER A 380 -22.91 -2.72 -23.10
C SER A 380 -22.56 -1.56 -22.19
N GLU A 381 -23.46 -1.18 -21.27
CA GLU A 381 -23.20 -0.10 -20.30
C GLU A 381 -21.97 -0.39 -19.44
N TYR A 382 -21.79 -1.64 -19.03
CA TYR A 382 -20.63 -2.11 -18.29
C TYR A 382 -19.32 -1.94 -19.08
N GLU A 383 -19.32 -2.31 -20.35
CA GLU A 383 -18.12 -2.12 -21.21
C GLU A 383 -17.83 -0.65 -21.43
N LYS A 384 -18.86 0.18 -21.61
CA LYS A 384 -18.68 1.65 -21.70
C LYS A 384 -18.04 2.23 -20.43
N GLU A 385 -18.51 1.81 -19.27
CA GLU A 385 -17.93 2.22 -17.99
C GLU A 385 -16.45 1.84 -17.90
N LYS A 386 -16.10 0.59 -18.27
CA LYS A 386 -14.70 0.14 -18.28
C LYS A 386 -13.83 0.86 -19.30
N LEU A 387 -14.35 1.19 -20.45
CA LEU A 387 -13.66 2.01 -21.45
C LEU A 387 -13.46 3.44 -20.97
N GLN A 388 -14.46 4.04 -20.29
CA GLN A 388 -14.33 5.36 -19.69
C GLN A 388 -13.28 5.39 -18.57
N GLU A 389 -13.27 4.38 -17.70
CA GLU A 389 -12.26 4.22 -16.66
C GLU A 389 -10.85 4.15 -17.25
N ARG A 390 -10.66 3.33 -18.30
CA ARG A 390 -9.37 3.22 -18.99
C ARG A 390 -8.94 4.53 -19.64
N LEU A 391 -9.88 5.20 -20.32
CA LEU A 391 -9.63 6.50 -20.94
C LEU A 391 -9.17 7.53 -19.91
N ALA A 392 -9.86 7.61 -18.78
CA ALA A 392 -9.53 8.55 -17.71
C ALA A 392 -8.15 8.26 -17.11
N LYS A 393 -7.82 6.98 -16.85
CA LYS A 393 -6.50 6.57 -16.35
C LYS A 393 -5.35 6.88 -17.33
N LEU A 394 -5.58 6.73 -18.63
CA LEU A 394 -4.56 6.98 -19.65
C LEU A 394 -4.39 8.46 -19.98
N SER A 395 -5.50 9.22 -20.09
CA SER A 395 -5.50 10.62 -20.48
C SER A 395 -5.22 11.59 -19.34
N GLY A 396 -5.61 11.25 -18.11
CA GLY A 396 -5.49 12.12 -16.94
C GLY A 396 -4.06 12.24 -16.41
N GLY A 397 -3.22 11.25 -16.65
CA GLY A 397 -1.89 11.19 -16.07
C GLY A 397 -1.92 11.02 -14.55
N VAL A 398 -0.83 11.39 -13.89
CA VAL A 398 -0.68 11.36 -12.43
C VAL A 398 -0.24 12.73 -11.93
N ALA A 399 -0.96 13.27 -10.94
CA ALA A 399 -0.52 14.46 -10.23
C ALA A 399 0.50 14.07 -9.16
N VAL A 400 1.66 14.69 -9.20
CA VAL A 400 2.73 14.51 -8.20
C VAL A 400 2.79 15.77 -7.35
N ILE A 401 2.45 15.64 -6.07
CA ILE A 401 2.63 16.72 -5.10
C ILE A 401 3.99 16.51 -4.42
N ARG A 402 4.91 17.46 -4.62
CA ARG A 402 6.21 17.48 -3.95
C ARG A 402 6.09 18.38 -2.72
N VAL A 403 6.18 17.77 -1.56
CA VAL A 403 6.01 18.48 -0.28
C VAL A 403 7.32 19.15 0.10
N GLY A 404 7.27 20.47 0.28
CA GLY A 404 8.39 21.29 0.73
C GLY A 404 8.36 21.58 2.21
N GLY A 405 9.51 21.93 2.77
CA GLY A 405 9.65 22.33 4.18
C GLY A 405 11.08 22.71 4.53
N ALA A 406 11.23 23.32 5.71
CA ALA A 406 12.52 23.77 6.22
C ALA A 406 13.33 22.64 6.89
N SER A 407 12.70 21.53 7.25
CA SER A 407 13.33 20.36 7.86
C SER A 407 12.67 19.05 7.42
N GLU A 408 13.43 17.95 7.47
CA GLU A 408 12.89 16.61 7.15
C GLU A 408 11.69 16.21 8.03
N VAL A 409 11.70 16.64 9.30
CA VAL A 409 10.59 16.35 10.23
C VAL A 409 9.32 17.08 9.82
N GLU A 410 9.43 18.33 9.39
CA GLU A 410 8.31 19.12 8.89
C GLU A 410 7.77 18.57 7.59
N VAL A 411 8.65 18.24 6.63
CA VAL A 411 8.27 17.60 5.36
C VAL A 411 7.56 16.27 5.60
N GLY A 412 8.04 15.46 6.54
CA GLY A 412 7.43 14.18 6.88
C GLY A 412 6.03 14.33 7.47
N GLU A 413 5.82 15.27 8.42
CA GLU A 413 4.50 15.53 9.01
C GLU A 413 3.52 16.10 7.99
N LYS A 414 4.00 17.03 7.17
CA LYS A 414 3.20 17.63 6.10
C LYS A 414 2.81 16.63 5.03
N LYS A 415 3.74 15.71 4.67
CA LYS A 415 3.48 14.62 3.75
C LYS A 415 2.40 13.68 4.27
N ASP A 416 2.44 13.30 5.57
CA ASP A 416 1.40 12.48 6.18
C ASP A 416 0.02 13.17 6.05
N ARG A 417 -0.08 14.50 6.27
CA ARG A 417 -1.32 15.28 6.08
C ARG A 417 -1.81 15.34 4.63
N PHE A 418 -0.89 15.43 3.66
CA PHE A 418 -1.25 15.36 2.25
C PHE A 418 -1.76 13.99 1.82
N VAL A 419 -1.25 12.92 2.45
CA VAL A 419 -1.70 11.54 2.19
C VAL A 419 -3.08 11.30 2.78
N ASP A 420 -3.38 11.88 3.95
CA ASP A 420 -4.70 11.78 4.60
C ASP A 420 -5.77 12.60 3.84
N ALA A 421 -5.38 13.68 3.19
CA ALA A 421 -6.26 14.60 2.46
C ALA A 421 -6.65 14.09 1.07
#